data_aaabd4a083508730c1090c0cf9b4d409
#
_entry.id   aaabd4a083508730c1090c0cf9b4d409
#
_cell.length_a   1.000
_cell.length_b   1.000
_cell.length_c   1.000
_cell.angle_alpha   90.00
_cell.angle_beta   90.00
_cell.angle_gamma   90.00
#
_symmetry.space_group_name_H-M   'P 1'
#
loop_
_entity.id
_entity.type
_entity.pdbx_description
1 polymer ?
#
loop_
_entity_poly.entity_id
_entity_poly.type
_entity_poly.pdbx_seq_one_letter_code
_entity_poly.pdbx_strand_id
1 'polypeptide(L)'
;ALFNKDKLKSEKFIKSELNNGNLVRALNDLLYASVSIKNKNKNLTHPVCVINSIKNFIGDDRNNPSSKLLKFAVDYIFQFKFRKNNQNLIKEIRDRGVAKIVFLSDFEDACQDGDWIVAKTLLTELFIASDQSRAAFDVLIGIALQNIPRNGLVSYHILRALQFQDLKEDCWTYTKSLFEYLKPQKLPKPHLSKDLMPDSFIDEIIM
;
A
#
# COMPACT_ATOMS: atom_id res chain seq x y z
N ALA A 1 -1.08 -20.37 -3.09
CA ALA A 1 -0.73 -20.48 -4.51
C ALA A 1 0.08 -19.27 -4.97
N LEU A 2 -0.43 -18.04 -4.85
CA LEU A 2 0.23 -16.80 -5.32
C LEU A 2 1.64 -16.62 -4.73
N PHE A 3 1.80 -16.69 -3.41
CA PHE A 3 3.10 -16.48 -2.74
C PHE A 3 4.16 -17.53 -3.09
N ASN A 4 3.74 -18.72 -3.47
CA ASN A 4 4.64 -19.80 -3.91
C ASN A 4 4.93 -19.73 -5.43
N LYS A 5 4.38 -18.74 -6.12
CA LYS A 5 4.50 -18.54 -7.58
C LYS A 5 4.08 -19.77 -8.40
N ASP A 6 3.14 -20.54 -7.89
CA ASP A 6 2.57 -21.66 -8.62
C ASP A 6 1.45 -21.13 -9.52
N LYS A 7 1.80 -20.92 -10.79
CA LYS A 7 0.92 -20.32 -11.80
C LYS A 7 -0.35 -21.17 -12.00
N LEU A 8 -0.19 -22.47 -12.15
CA LEU A 8 -1.32 -23.37 -12.42
C LEU A 8 -2.29 -23.41 -11.24
N LYS A 9 -1.78 -23.48 -10.01
CA LYS A 9 -2.62 -23.43 -8.82
C LYS A 9 -3.28 -22.07 -8.63
N SER A 10 -2.58 -20.97 -8.97
CA SER A 10 -3.14 -19.62 -8.88
C SER A 10 -4.26 -19.40 -9.90
N GLU A 11 -4.08 -19.84 -11.14
CA GLU A 11 -5.13 -19.78 -12.17
C GLU A 11 -6.33 -20.67 -11.82
N LYS A 12 -6.11 -21.87 -11.30
CA LYS A 12 -7.17 -22.76 -10.82
C LYS A 12 -7.95 -22.15 -9.66
N PHE A 13 -7.23 -21.53 -8.70
CA PHE A 13 -7.85 -20.86 -7.57
C PHE A 13 -8.76 -19.71 -8.05
N ILE A 14 -8.26 -18.82 -8.91
CA ILE A 14 -9.05 -17.71 -9.44
C ILE A 14 -10.30 -18.21 -10.18
N LYS A 15 -10.16 -19.24 -11.02
CA LYS A 15 -11.32 -19.84 -11.71
C LYS A 15 -12.34 -20.44 -10.72
N SER A 16 -11.85 -21.10 -9.66
CA SER A 16 -12.72 -21.62 -8.61
C SER A 16 -13.49 -20.52 -7.89
N GLU A 17 -12.81 -19.42 -7.50
CA GLU A 17 -13.45 -18.29 -6.83
C GLU A 17 -14.49 -17.61 -7.74
N LEU A 18 -14.20 -17.46 -9.04
CA LEU A 18 -15.16 -16.93 -10.01
C LEU A 18 -16.41 -17.82 -10.14
N ASN A 19 -16.21 -19.12 -10.26
CA ASN A 19 -17.34 -20.08 -10.39
C ASN A 19 -18.21 -20.11 -9.13
N ASN A 20 -17.62 -19.82 -7.95
CA ASN A 20 -18.32 -19.77 -6.68
C ASN A 20 -18.94 -18.38 -6.39
N GLY A 21 -18.84 -17.42 -7.30
CA GLY A 21 -19.34 -16.06 -7.10
C GLY A 21 -18.45 -15.19 -6.17
N ASN A 22 -17.25 -15.63 -5.85
CA ASN A 22 -16.35 -14.98 -4.90
C ASN A 22 -15.36 -14.01 -5.58
N LEU A 23 -15.82 -13.23 -6.56
CA LEU A 23 -14.99 -12.29 -7.31
C LEU A 23 -14.23 -11.30 -6.38
N VAL A 24 -14.92 -10.76 -5.37
CA VAL A 24 -14.33 -9.79 -4.43
C VAL A 24 -13.13 -10.41 -3.71
N ARG A 25 -13.26 -11.66 -3.25
CA ARG A 25 -12.17 -12.38 -2.59
C ARG A 25 -10.97 -12.58 -3.51
N ALA A 26 -11.19 -13.00 -4.74
CA ALA A 26 -10.11 -13.15 -5.73
C ALA A 26 -9.36 -11.82 -5.98
N LEU A 27 -10.10 -10.71 -6.06
CA LEU A 27 -9.51 -9.37 -6.24
C LEU A 27 -8.76 -8.91 -4.99
N ASN A 28 -9.27 -9.18 -3.78
CA ASN A 28 -8.58 -8.90 -2.52
C ASN A 28 -7.25 -9.65 -2.43
N ASP A 29 -7.23 -10.94 -2.75
CA ASP A 29 -6.01 -11.74 -2.75
C ASP A 29 -4.96 -11.22 -3.74
N LEU A 30 -5.39 -10.78 -4.94
CA LEU A 30 -4.51 -10.17 -5.93
C LEU A 30 -3.96 -8.82 -5.46
N LEU A 31 -4.79 -7.96 -4.87
CA LEU A 31 -4.36 -6.68 -4.31
C LEU A 31 -3.37 -6.90 -3.16
N TYR A 32 -3.67 -7.80 -2.23
CA TYR A 32 -2.77 -8.15 -1.13
C TYR A 32 -1.42 -8.68 -1.63
N ALA A 33 -1.44 -9.56 -2.63
CA ALA A 33 -0.21 -10.03 -3.26
C ALA A 33 0.58 -8.89 -3.91
N SER A 34 -0.10 -7.95 -4.57
CA SER A 34 0.52 -6.82 -5.26
C SER A 34 1.26 -5.85 -4.33
N VAL A 35 0.77 -5.68 -3.08
CA VAL A 35 1.43 -4.86 -2.07
C VAL A 35 2.44 -5.65 -1.22
N SER A 36 2.48 -6.98 -1.34
CA SER A 36 3.42 -7.85 -0.63
C SER A 36 4.74 -8.05 -1.36
N ILE A 37 5.05 -7.28 -2.40
CA ILE A 37 6.24 -7.44 -3.23
C ILE A 37 7.44 -6.61 -2.74
N LYS A 38 8.64 -7.03 -3.19
CA LYS A 38 9.84 -6.17 -3.15
C LYS A 38 9.91 -5.39 -4.45
N ASN A 39 9.64 -4.08 -4.38
CA ASN A 39 9.75 -3.22 -5.56
C ASN A 39 11.22 -2.86 -5.81
N LYS A 40 11.91 -3.71 -6.58
CA LYS A 40 13.30 -3.44 -7.02
C LYS A 40 13.44 -3.21 -8.52
N ASN A 41 12.37 -3.44 -9.29
CA ASN A 41 12.41 -3.26 -10.73
C ASN A 41 11.89 -1.87 -11.11
N LYS A 42 12.83 -0.95 -11.40
CA LYS A 42 12.51 0.44 -11.77
C LYS A 42 11.85 0.56 -13.16
N ASN A 43 11.93 -0.48 -13.97
CA ASN A 43 11.40 -0.46 -15.34
C ASN A 43 9.95 -0.93 -15.43
N LEU A 44 9.39 -1.46 -14.34
CA LEU A 44 8.02 -1.93 -14.29
C LEU A 44 7.19 -1.04 -13.35
N THR A 45 5.96 -0.76 -13.73
CA THR A 45 4.97 -0.08 -12.89
C THR A 45 4.75 -0.89 -11.61
N HIS A 46 4.60 -0.21 -10.47
CA HIS A 46 4.31 -0.90 -9.21
C HIS A 46 3.06 -1.78 -9.35
N PRO A 47 3.09 -3.06 -8.97
CA PRO A 47 1.98 -3.99 -9.21
C PRO A 47 0.64 -3.52 -8.70
N VAL A 48 0.60 -2.80 -7.56
CA VAL A 48 -0.66 -2.29 -7.03
C VAL A 48 -1.37 -1.36 -8.02
N CYS A 49 -0.63 -0.57 -8.81
CA CYS A 49 -1.23 0.30 -9.82
C CYS A 49 -1.94 -0.52 -10.89
N VAL A 50 -1.27 -1.56 -11.39
CA VAL A 50 -1.81 -2.44 -12.43
C VAL A 50 -3.00 -3.24 -11.90
N ILE A 51 -2.85 -3.87 -10.73
CA ILE A 51 -3.90 -4.74 -10.17
C ILE A 51 -5.14 -3.93 -9.75
N ASN A 52 -4.96 -2.74 -9.16
CA ASN A 52 -6.10 -1.89 -8.83
C ASN A 52 -6.82 -1.36 -10.09
N SER A 53 -6.09 -1.08 -11.16
CA SER A 53 -6.71 -0.73 -12.45
C SER A 53 -7.50 -1.90 -13.02
N ILE A 54 -6.95 -3.13 -13.00
CA ILE A 54 -7.65 -4.34 -13.41
C ILE A 54 -8.93 -4.54 -12.58
N LYS A 55 -8.84 -4.35 -11.25
CA LYS A 55 -10.02 -4.42 -10.35
C LYS A 55 -11.11 -3.43 -10.79
N ASN A 56 -10.74 -2.20 -11.17
CA ASN A 56 -11.71 -1.21 -11.63
C ASN A 56 -12.36 -1.64 -12.95
N PHE A 57 -11.59 -2.06 -13.96
CA PHE A 57 -12.14 -2.58 -15.22
C PHE A 57 -13.08 -3.79 -15.04
N ILE A 58 -12.73 -4.70 -14.12
CA ILE A 58 -13.60 -5.82 -13.79
C ILE A 58 -14.84 -5.34 -13.04
N GLY A 59 -14.71 -4.28 -12.23
CA GLY A 59 -15.82 -3.67 -11.51
C GLY A 59 -16.87 -3.05 -12.42
N ASP A 60 -16.51 -2.60 -13.62
CA ASP A 60 -17.40 -2.04 -14.62
C ASP A 60 -18.32 -3.12 -15.25
N ASP A 61 -17.84 -4.37 -15.33
CA ASP A 61 -18.63 -5.53 -15.80
C ASP A 61 -18.51 -6.72 -14.83
N ARG A 62 -19.12 -6.58 -13.65
CA ARG A 62 -19.06 -7.59 -12.58
C ARG A 62 -19.73 -8.91 -12.94
N ASN A 63 -20.72 -8.85 -13.81
CA ASN A 63 -21.50 -10.03 -14.19
C ASN A 63 -20.74 -10.94 -15.15
N ASN A 64 -19.77 -10.38 -15.88
CA ASN A 64 -18.95 -11.10 -16.83
C ASN A 64 -17.45 -10.74 -16.66
N PRO A 65 -16.83 -11.10 -15.53
CA PRO A 65 -15.48 -10.70 -15.22
C PRO A 65 -14.47 -11.30 -16.20
N SER A 66 -13.64 -10.47 -16.81
CA SER A 66 -12.65 -10.88 -17.80
C SER A 66 -11.60 -11.83 -17.21
N SER A 67 -11.69 -13.10 -17.57
CA SER A 67 -10.68 -14.10 -17.20
C SER A 67 -9.29 -13.79 -17.76
N LYS A 68 -9.21 -13.08 -18.89
CA LYS A 68 -7.94 -12.65 -19.50
C LYS A 68 -7.24 -11.61 -18.63
N LEU A 69 -7.98 -10.64 -18.08
CA LEU A 69 -7.43 -9.63 -17.17
C LEU A 69 -6.95 -10.25 -15.87
N LEU A 70 -7.71 -11.19 -15.31
CA LEU A 70 -7.30 -11.90 -14.09
C LEU A 70 -6.05 -12.76 -14.30
N LYS A 71 -5.96 -13.44 -15.43
CA LYS A 71 -4.73 -14.16 -15.80
C LYS A 71 -3.54 -13.22 -15.95
N PHE A 72 -3.72 -12.11 -16.65
CA PHE A 72 -2.68 -11.08 -16.78
C PHE A 72 -2.24 -10.54 -15.42
N ALA A 73 -3.18 -10.33 -14.47
CA ALA A 73 -2.88 -9.90 -13.11
C ALA A 73 -1.91 -10.87 -12.41
N VAL A 74 -2.15 -12.18 -12.49
CA VAL A 74 -1.27 -13.21 -11.93
C VAL A 74 0.11 -13.17 -12.60
N ASP A 75 0.14 -13.16 -13.92
CA ASP A 75 1.39 -13.13 -14.69
C ASP A 75 2.22 -11.88 -14.39
N TYR A 76 1.56 -10.75 -14.18
CA TYR A 76 2.22 -9.49 -13.82
C TYR A 76 2.84 -9.54 -12.42
N ILE A 77 2.08 -10.00 -11.42
CA ILE A 77 2.59 -10.14 -10.04
C ILE A 77 3.79 -11.09 -9.99
N PHE A 78 3.81 -12.14 -10.81
CA PHE A 78 4.88 -13.13 -10.81
C PHE A 78 6.22 -12.61 -11.33
N GLN A 79 6.25 -11.46 -11.99
CA GLN A 79 7.49 -10.79 -12.37
C GLN A 79 8.25 -10.22 -11.16
N PHE A 80 7.60 -10.10 -10.02
CA PHE A 80 8.18 -9.50 -8.80
C PHE A 80 8.51 -10.57 -7.75
N LYS A 81 9.44 -10.23 -6.85
CA LYS A 81 9.75 -11.06 -5.68
C LYS A 81 8.89 -10.62 -4.50
N PHE A 82 8.32 -11.57 -3.80
CA PHE A 82 7.58 -11.29 -2.55
C PHE A 82 8.51 -10.93 -1.40
N ARG A 83 8.03 -10.09 -0.49
CA ARG A 83 8.68 -9.82 0.79
C ARG A 83 8.53 -11.03 1.70
N LYS A 84 9.61 -11.38 2.38
CA LYS A 84 9.57 -12.38 3.47
C LYS A 84 9.32 -11.65 4.79
N ASN A 85 8.66 -12.32 5.74
CA ASN A 85 8.54 -11.89 7.13
C ASN A 85 7.86 -10.53 7.33
N ASN A 86 6.69 -10.33 6.72
CA ASN A 86 5.94 -9.08 6.86
C ASN A 86 5.52 -8.78 8.31
N GLN A 87 5.34 -9.79 9.16
CA GLN A 87 4.77 -9.66 10.50
C GLN A 87 5.75 -9.88 11.65
N ASN A 88 7.01 -10.25 11.39
CA ASN A 88 7.95 -10.58 12.47
C ASN A 88 8.17 -9.42 13.44
N LEU A 89 8.33 -8.19 12.92
CA LEU A 89 8.55 -7.02 13.76
C LEU A 89 7.31 -6.68 14.61
N ILE A 90 6.11 -6.86 14.05
CA ILE A 90 4.86 -6.67 14.83
C ILE A 90 4.81 -7.65 16.00
N LYS A 91 5.13 -8.92 15.77
CA LYS A 91 5.18 -9.91 16.84
C LYS A 91 6.20 -9.52 17.90
N GLU A 92 7.42 -9.19 17.48
CA GLU A 92 8.51 -8.80 18.39
C GLU A 92 8.11 -7.61 19.28
N ILE A 93 7.54 -6.55 18.70
CA ILE A 93 7.12 -5.38 19.47
C ILE A 93 5.89 -5.68 20.32
N ARG A 94 4.96 -6.49 19.83
CA ARG A 94 3.79 -6.90 20.61
C ARG A 94 4.20 -7.73 21.84
N ASP A 95 5.15 -8.65 21.66
CA ASP A 95 5.63 -9.51 22.75
C ASP A 95 6.43 -8.70 23.80
N ARG A 96 7.18 -7.68 23.36
CA ARG A 96 7.92 -6.75 24.24
C ARG A 96 7.02 -5.74 24.93
N GLY A 97 5.87 -5.43 24.34
CA GLY A 97 5.02 -4.29 24.69
C GLY A 97 5.50 -2.98 24.10
N VAL A 98 4.57 -2.03 23.95
CA VAL A 98 4.90 -0.65 23.55
C VAL A 98 5.34 0.10 24.79
N ALA A 99 6.65 0.39 24.90
CA ALA A 99 7.24 0.92 26.14
C ALA A 99 7.03 2.44 26.33
N LYS A 100 6.56 3.16 25.30
CA LYS A 100 6.46 4.63 25.28
C LYS A 100 5.15 5.07 24.62
N ILE A 101 4.72 6.29 24.98
CA ILE A 101 3.79 7.06 24.14
C ILE A 101 4.57 7.39 22.86
N VAL A 102 3.99 7.02 21.71
CA VAL A 102 4.56 7.30 20.38
C VAL A 102 3.72 8.37 19.71
N PHE A 103 4.35 9.47 19.33
CA PHE A 103 3.69 10.55 18.62
C PHE A 103 3.80 10.37 17.11
N LEU A 104 2.76 10.75 16.39
CA LEU A 104 2.76 10.73 14.91
C LEU A 104 3.82 11.68 14.34
N SER A 105 4.06 12.83 15.02
CA SER A 105 5.11 13.79 14.67
C SER A 105 6.49 13.17 14.69
N ASP A 106 6.82 12.37 15.72
CA ASP A 106 8.15 11.73 15.82
C ASP A 106 8.41 10.79 14.66
N PHE A 107 7.35 10.09 14.20
CA PHE A 107 7.43 9.23 13.04
C PHE A 107 7.59 10.03 11.74
N GLU A 108 6.87 11.13 11.59
CA GLU A 108 6.99 12.03 10.44
C GLU A 108 8.39 12.62 10.36
N ASP A 109 8.90 13.17 11.46
CA ASP A 109 10.24 13.74 11.56
C ASP A 109 11.32 12.71 11.20
N ALA A 110 11.24 11.50 11.73
CA ALA A 110 12.17 10.43 11.39
C ALA A 110 12.16 10.06 9.89
N CYS A 111 10.99 10.12 9.25
CA CYS A 111 10.88 9.93 7.80
C CYS A 111 11.52 11.08 7.02
N GLN A 112 11.28 12.32 7.43
CA GLN A 112 11.81 13.54 6.80
C GLN A 112 13.33 13.64 6.92
N ASP A 113 13.87 13.26 8.09
CA ASP A 113 15.31 13.22 8.34
C ASP A 113 16.01 12.05 7.63
N GLY A 114 15.23 11.09 7.11
CA GLY A 114 15.74 9.90 6.45
C GLY A 114 16.27 8.84 7.42
N ASP A 115 15.94 8.93 8.71
CA ASP A 115 16.24 7.87 9.68
C ASP A 115 15.23 6.74 9.59
N TRP A 116 15.35 5.98 8.52
CA TRP A 116 14.42 4.88 8.21
C TRP A 116 14.48 3.70 9.19
N ILE A 117 15.51 3.63 10.03
CA ILE A 117 15.61 2.61 11.09
C ILE A 117 14.69 2.99 12.24
N VAL A 118 14.81 4.22 12.73
CA VAL A 118 13.93 4.79 13.75
C VAL A 118 12.50 4.86 13.23
N ALA A 119 12.28 5.42 12.05
CA ALA A 119 10.96 5.51 11.43
C ALA A 119 10.25 4.14 11.34
N LYS A 120 10.96 3.06 11.02
CA LYS A 120 10.39 1.72 10.97
C LYS A 120 9.93 1.22 12.34
N THR A 121 10.69 1.50 13.39
CA THR A 121 10.33 1.13 14.76
C THR A 121 9.11 1.91 15.21
N LEU A 122 9.13 3.24 15.04
CA LEU A 122 8.00 4.13 15.37
C LEU A 122 6.73 3.75 14.61
N LEU A 123 6.84 3.47 13.30
CA LEU A 123 5.71 3.00 12.50
C LEU A 123 5.07 1.75 13.08
N THR A 124 5.89 0.79 13.53
CA THR A 124 5.39 -0.46 14.07
C THR A 124 4.75 -0.27 15.45
N GLU A 125 5.34 0.57 16.30
CA GLU A 125 4.79 0.94 17.62
C GLU A 125 3.48 1.69 17.48
N LEU A 126 3.39 2.68 16.58
CA LEU A 126 2.17 3.42 16.25
C LEU A 126 1.06 2.48 15.77
N PHE A 127 1.40 1.53 14.88
CA PHE A 127 0.43 0.58 14.35
C PHE A 127 -0.16 -0.31 15.44
N ILE A 128 0.65 -0.74 16.40
CA ILE A 128 0.19 -1.54 17.54
C ILE A 128 -0.59 -0.67 18.52
N ALA A 129 -0.08 0.51 18.89
CA ALA A 129 -0.70 1.41 19.87
C ALA A 129 -2.06 1.94 19.40
N SER A 130 -2.25 2.09 18.10
CA SER A 130 -3.50 2.57 17.48
C SER A 130 -4.52 1.44 17.17
N ASP A 131 -4.36 0.27 17.76
CA ASP A 131 -5.18 -0.92 17.48
C ASP A 131 -5.29 -1.22 15.97
N GLN A 132 -4.12 -1.23 15.32
CA GLN A 132 -4.00 -1.49 13.88
C GLN A 132 -4.79 -0.48 13.02
N SER A 133 -4.96 0.73 13.55
CA SER A 133 -5.67 1.81 12.86
C SER A 133 -4.91 2.29 11.63
N ARG A 134 -5.60 3.10 10.86
CA ARG A 134 -5.09 3.71 9.66
C ARG A 134 -4.19 4.94 9.90
N ALA A 135 -4.06 5.43 11.15
CA ALA A 135 -3.39 6.69 11.47
C ALA A 135 -1.96 6.79 10.90
N ALA A 136 -1.13 5.75 11.13
CA ALA A 136 0.23 5.73 10.59
C ALA A 136 0.28 5.67 9.05
N PHE A 137 -0.71 5.06 8.42
CA PHE A 137 -0.84 5.05 6.96
C PHE A 137 -1.19 6.44 6.42
N ASP A 138 -2.07 7.18 7.09
CA ASP A 138 -2.47 8.52 6.67
C ASP A 138 -1.30 9.52 6.76
N VAL A 139 -0.43 9.40 7.78
CA VAL A 139 0.84 10.16 7.83
C VAL A 139 1.73 9.85 6.63
N LEU A 140 1.89 8.56 6.28
CA LEU A 140 2.67 8.18 5.09
C LEU A 140 2.07 8.72 3.78
N ILE A 141 0.76 8.80 3.67
CA ILE A 141 0.10 9.45 2.53
C ILE A 141 0.44 10.95 2.51
N GLY A 142 0.36 11.64 3.65
CA GLY A 142 0.75 13.05 3.76
C GLY A 142 2.18 13.29 3.29
N ILE A 143 3.14 12.49 3.78
CA ILE A 143 4.55 12.54 3.34
C ILE A 143 4.69 12.27 1.83
N ALA A 144 3.97 11.29 1.30
CA ALA A 144 4.02 10.94 -0.12
C ALA A 144 3.51 12.08 -1.02
N LEU A 145 2.47 12.78 -0.58
CA LEU A 145 1.84 13.88 -1.32
C LEU A 145 2.71 15.14 -1.36
N GLN A 146 3.74 15.27 -0.53
CA GLN A 146 4.73 16.34 -0.65
C GLN A 146 5.48 16.30 -1.99
N ASN A 147 5.44 15.17 -2.71
CA ASN A 147 5.95 15.04 -4.06
C ASN A 147 4.96 14.25 -4.94
N ILE A 148 3.86 14.88 -5.29
CA ILE A 148 2.78 14.27 -6.09
C ILE A 148 3.26 13.72 -7.44
N PRO A 149 4.07 14.45 -8.24
CA PRO A 149 4.53 13.92 -9.53
C PRO A 149 5.24 12.58 -9.42
N ARG A 150 5.96 12.35 -8.33
CA ARG A 150 6.72 11.11 -8.10
C ARG A 150 5.89 10.03 -7.43
N ASN A 151 5.12 10.41 -6.40
CA ASN A 151 4.53 9.46 -5.47
C ASN A 151 3.02 9.30 -5.61
N GLY A 152 2.34 10.28 -6.21
CA GLY A 152 0.89 10.37 -6.21
C GLY A 152 0.22 9.12 -6.80
N LEU A 153 0.73 8.60 -7.92
CA LEU A 153 0.15 7.42 -8.56
C LEU A 153 0.17 6.20 -7.64
N VAL A 154 1.33 5.87 -7.09
CA VAL A 154 1.48 4.66 -6.23
C VAL A 154 0.70 4.83 -4.93
N SER A 155 0.77 6.01 -4.29
CA SER A 155 0.04 6.31 -3.06
C SER A 155 -1.46 6.22 -3.24
N TYR A 156 -1.99 6.79 -4.34
CA TYR A 156 -3.40 6.69 -4.69
C TYR A 156 -3.85 5.22 -4.83
N HIS A 157 -3.09 4.42 -5.58
CA HIS A 157 -3.47 3.02 -5.80
C HIS A 157 -3.35 2.17 -4.54
N ILE A 158 -2.36 2.41 -3.67
CA ILE A 158 -2.27 1.72 -2.38
C ILE A 158 -3.45 2.12 -1.48
N LEU A 159 -3.80 3.40 -1.43
CA LEU A 159 -4.94 3.90 -0.66
C LEU A 159 -6.25 3.26 -1.13
N ARG A 160 -6.50 3.23 -2.44
CA ARG A 160 -7.71 2.61 -3.02
C ARG A 160 -7.74 1.10 -2.79
N ALA A 161 -6.59 0.44 -2.83
CA ALA A 161 -6.49 -0.98 -2.55
C ALA A 161 -6.75 -1.28 -1.06
N LEU A 162 -6.22 -0.46 -0.14
CA LEU A 162 -6.52 -0.57 1.29
C LEU A 162 -8.02 -0.38 1.59
N GLN A 163 -8.67 0.59 0.94
CA GLN A 163 -10.11 0.83 1.11
C GLN A 163 -10.99 -0.32 0.61
N PHE A 164 -10.48 -1.16 -0.28
CA PHE A 164 -11.19 -2.32 -0.81
C PHE A 164 -11.05 -3.56 0.08
N GLN A 165 -10.13 -3.55 1.05
CA GLN A 165 -9.91 -4.67 1.97
C GLN A 165 -10.94 -4.70 3.10
N ASP A 166 -11.40 -5.90 3.42
CA ASP A 166 -12.34 -6.13 4.52
C ASP A 166 -11.65 -6.45 5.86
N LEU A 167 -10.37 -6.87 5.81
CA LEU A 167 -9.64 -7.35 6.97
C LEU A 167 -8.72 -6.26 7.54
N LYS A 168 -8.97 -5.81 8.77
CA LYS A 168 -8.10 -4.87 9.50
C LYS A 168 -6.64 -5.37 9.58
N GLU A 169 -6.46 -6.68 9.72
CA GLU A 169 -5.16 -7.33 9.84
C GLU A 169 -4.25 -7.09 8.63
N ASP A 170 -4.83 -6.88 7.47
CA ASP A 170 -4.09 -6.63 6.23
C ASP A 170 -3.56 -5.20 6.13
N CYS A 171 -4.10 -4.26 6.92
CA CYS A 171 -3.70 -2.85 6.92
C CYS A 171 -2.17 -2.67 7.06
N TRP A 172 -1.54 -3.50 7.90
CA TRP A 172 -0.08 -3.49 8.03
C TRP A 172 0.67 -3.71 6.73
N THR A 173 0.22 -4.66 5.91
CA THR A 173 0.89 -4.99 4.65
C THR A 173 0.85 -3.82 3.67
N TYR A 174 -0.27 -3.10 3.61
CA TYR A 174 -0.44 -1.89 2.79
C TYR A 174 0.41 -0.74 3.32
N THR A 175 0.36 -0.49 4.63
CA THR A 175 1.15 0.54 5.31
C THR A 175 2.65 0.32 5.09
N LYS A 176 3.10 -0.91 5.30
CA LYS A 176 4.49 -1.30 5.04
C LYS A 176 4.88 -1.17 3.57
N SER A 177 3.96 -1.43 2.64
CA SER A 177 4.22 -1.26 1.21
C SER A 177 4.53 0.19 0.86
N LEU A 178 3.74 1.13 1.36
CA LEU A 178 3.96 2.56 1.16
C LEU A 178 5.27 3.02 1.83
N PHE A 179 5.51 2.59 3.06
CA PHE A 179 6.77 2.88 3.77
C PHE A 179 8.00 2.41 2.99
N GLU A 180 8.02 1.17 2.53
CA GLU A 180 9.13 0.62 1.74
C GLU A 180 9.27 1.27 0.35
N TYR A 181 8.19 1.82 -0.19
CA TYR A 181 8.21 2.60 -1.42
C TYR A 181 8.86 3.98 -1.22
N LEU A 182 8.59 4.65 -0.10
CA LEU A 182 9.14 5.96 0.23
C LEU A 182 10.59 5.88 0.72
N LYS A 183 10.96 4.86 1.47
CA LYS A 183 12.25 4.68 2.12
C LYS A 183 13.48 4.97 1.24
N PRO A 184 13.57 4.56 -0.04
CA PRO A 184 14.74 4.85 -0.87
C PRO A 184 14.77 6.28 -1.44
N GLN A 185 13.81 7.12 -1.04
CA GLN A 185 13.66 8.47 -1.56
C GLN A 185 14.23 9.48 -0.58
N LYS A 186 14.83 10.54 -1.12
CA LYS A 186 15.08 11.75 -0.35
C LYS A 186 13.77 12.52 -0.35
N LEU A 187 13.15 12.62 0.80
CA LEU A 187 11.91 13.35 0.95
C LEU A 187 12.20 14.87 0.92
N PRO A 188 11.28 15.67 0.39
CA PRO A 188 11.38 17.12 0.50
C PRO A 188 11.22 17.53 1.96
N LYS A 189 11.73 18.71 2.33
CA LYS A 189 11.43 19.29 3.62
C LYS A 189 9.92 19.54 3.75
N PRO A 190 9.34 19.40 4.94
CA PRO A 190 7.94 19.70 5.15
C PRO A 190 7.63 21.13 4.69
N HIS A 191 6.49 21.29 4.06
CA HIS A 191 6.01 22.64 3.73
C HIS A 191 5.77 23.38 5.04
N LEU A 192 6.51 24.47 5.24
CA LEU A 192 6.15 25.40 6.28
C LEU A 192 4.81 26.01 5.92
N SER A 193 3.86 25.92 6.83
CA SER A 193 2.46 26.38 6.62
C SER A 193 2.31 27.86 6.17
N LYS A 194 3.41 28.61 6.21
CA LYS A 194 3.46 30.00 5.72
C LYS A 194 3.49 30.13 4.19
N ASP A 195 3.82 29.07 3.46
CA ASP A 195 3.94 29.10 1.99
C ASP A 195 2.65 28.66 1.27
N LEU A 196 1.69 28.13 2.03
CA LEU A 196 0.36 27.81 1.53
C LEU A 196 -0.58 28.96 1.92
N MET A 197 -0.60 30.02 1.10
CA MET A 197 -1.67 31.01 1.13
C MET A 197 -2.89 30.42 0.41
N PRO A 198 -3.95 30.01 1.14
CA PRO A 198 -5.16 29.45 0.50
C PRO A 198 -5.85 30.43 -0.43
N ASP A 199 -5.65 31.73 -0.23
CA ASP A 199 -6.34 32.79 -0.93
C ASP A 199 -5.95 32.93 -2.42
N SER A 200 -4.74 32.53 -2.81
CA SER A 200 -4.34 32.56 -4.22
C SER A 200 -4.88 31.41 -5.07
N PHE A 201 -5.27 30.31 -4.42
CA PHE A 201 -5.75 29.12 -5.14
C PHE A 201 -7.24 29.20 -5.49
N ILE A 202 -8.00 29.99 -4.73
CA ILE A 202 -9.45 30.16 -4.95
C ILE A 202 -9.69 31.16 -6.06
N ASP A 203 -8.86 32.19 -6.17
CA ASP A 203 -8.99 33.24 -7.20
C ASP A 203 -8.65 32.74 -8.61
N GLU A 204 -7.79 31.72 -8.75
CA GLU A 204 -7.48 31.11 -10.06
C GLU A 204 -8.53 30.11 -10.57
N ILE A 205 -9.42 29.62 -9.69
CA ILE A 205 -10.48 28.66 -10.07
C ILE A 205 -11.78 29.38 -10.48
N ILE A 206 -11.95 30.65 -10.13
CA ILE A 206 -13.19 31.41 -10.34
C ILE A 206 -13.11 32.35 -11.58
N MET A 207 -11.96 32.46 -12.22
CA MET A 207 -11.80 33.14 -13.53
C MET A 207 -11.82 32.17 -14.69
#